data_f68aba8996b9c27f92826f255507e8f6
#
_entry.id   f68aba8996b9c27f92826f255507e8f6
#
_cell.length_a   1.000
_cell.length_b   1.000
_cell.length_c   1.000
_cell.angle_alpha   90.00
_cell.angle_beta   90.00
_cell.angle_gamma   90.00
#
_symmetry.space_group_name_H-M   'P 1'
#
loop_
_entity.id
_entity.type
_entity.pdbx_description
1 polymer ?
#
loop_
_entity_poly.entity_id
_entity_poly.type
_entity_poly.pdbx_seq_one_letter_code
_entity_poly.pdbx_strand_id
1 'polypeptide(L)'
;MCSSDLESATKFVNPITFQSLSNNAVAVDTFQEIKVHEIQHISLAQRADLMLIAPATANIIGKVANGIADDMLSTTIMACKSKVIFAPAMNTNMYENRIVQDNIEKLKGYGYGFIEPGSGRLACGDIGVGKLADVSDIVERVLVELENKEQDLIGKKVLISAGPTIAPIDPVRFITNRSTGKMGYSIAKEARDRGADVVLVSGPTNLPQIKGIKTIKVNTNEEMKLAMLSEYNDSDIVIKSAAVADYKPLEYSEQKIKKSEGDWNLVLTRDSDILRELGERKIKQILVGFAAESNNIIENARTKIHKKNLDYIVANDITANDAGFGSE
;
A
#
# COMPACT_ATOMS: atom_id res chain seq x y z
N MET A 1 -1.97 -23.74 -0.79
CA MET A 1 -2.73 -23.21 -1.93
C MET A 1 -3.37 -24.39 -2.65
N CYS A 2 -4.69 -24.39 -2.83
CA CYS A 2 -5.41 -25.37 -3.64
C CYS A 2 -5.91 -24.65 -4.88
N SER A 3 -5.88 -25.29 -6.03
CA SER A 3 -6.28 -24.70 -7.30
C SER A 3 -7.48 -25.45 -7.86
N SER A 4 -8.46 -24.71 -8.38
CA SER A 4 -9.55 -25.22 -9.20
C SER A 4 -9.46 -24.56 -10.56
N ASP A 5 -9.54 -25.34 -11.62
CA ASP A 5 -9.40 -24.86 -12.97
C ASP A 5 -10.64 -25.25 -13.78
N LEU A 6 -10.98 -24.44 -14.79
CA LEU A 6 -12.05 -24.76 -15.73
C LEU A 6 -11.48 -25.48 -16.94
N GLU A 7 -12.23 -26.40 -17.55
CA GLU A 7 -11.83 -27.08 -18.77
C GLU A 7 -11.32 -26.12 -19.86
N SER A 8 -11.93 -24.95 -19.97
CA SER A 8 -11.49 -23.92 -20.91
C SER A 8 -10.15 -23.28 -20.52
N ALA A 9 -9.84 -23.17 -19.22
CA ALA A 9 -8.59 -22.60 -18.74
C ALA A 9 -7.40 -23.55 -18.97
N THR A 10 -7.64 -24.87 -18.98
CA THR A 10 -6.60 -25.88 -19.28
C THR A 10 -6.02 -25.73 -20.68
N LYS A 11 -6.75 -25.06 -21.60
CA LYS A 11 -6.25 -24.76 -22.95
C LYS A 11 -5.19 -23.67 -22.99
N PHE A 12 -5.09 -22.87 -21.95
CA PHE A 12 -4.10 -21.79 -21.82
C PHE A 12 -2.92 -22.20 -20.95
N VAL A 13 -3.19 -22.87 -19.81
CA VAL A 13 -2.15 -23.33 -18.87
C VAL A 13 -2.51 -24.74 -18.43
N ASN A 14 -1.55 -25.65 -18.51
CA ASN A 14 -1.76 -27.02 -18.08
C ASN A 14 -1.89 -27.11 -16.54
N PRO A 15 -2.88 -27.84 -15.99
CA PRO A 15 -3.05 -28.04 -14.55
C PRO A 15 -1.79 -28.52 -13.81
N ILE A 16 -0.93 -29.29 -14.46
CA ILE A 16 0.33 -29.78 -13.88
C ILE A 16 1.28 -28.63 -13.49
N THR A 17 1.19 -27.47 -14.17
CA THR A 17 1.97 -26.28 -13.82
C THR A 17 1.61 -25.81 -12.42
N PHE A 18 0.32 -25.70 -12.12
CA PHE A 18 -0.17 -25.29 -10.80
C PHE A 18 0.08 -26.37 -9.75
N GLN A 19 -0.03 -27.65 -10.11
CA GLN A 19 0.29 -28.76 -9.21
C GLN A 19 1.76 -28.70 -8.77
N SER A 20 2.67 -28.48 -9.71
CA SER A 20 4.11 -28.42 -9.44
C SER A 20 4.49 -27.22 -8.58
N LEU A 21 3.83 -26.08 -8.78
CA LEU A 21 4.11 -24.86 -8.01
C LEU A 21 3.49 -24.87 -6.62
N SER A 22 2.30 -25.46 -6.47
CA SER A 22 1.54 -25.44 -5.20
C SER A 22 1.75 -26.68 -4.33
N ASN A 23 2.34 -27.76 -4.88
CA ASN A 23 2.39 -29.10 -4.28
C ASN A 23 0.99 -29.62 -3.89
N ASN A 24 -0.06 -29.19 -4.58
CA ASN A 24 -1.44 -29.64 -4.36
C ASN A 24 -2.05 -30.10 -5.68
N ALA A 25 -2.98 -31.05 -5.62
CA ALA A 25 -3.76 -31.46 -6.77
C ALA A 25 -4.64 -30.31 -7.28
N VAL A 26 -4.77 -30.20 -8.59
CA VAL A 26 -5.67 -29.22 -9.25
C VAL A 26 -6.96 -29.95 -9.62
N ALA A 27 -8.06 -29.40 -9.17
CA ALA A 27 -9.40 -29.89 -9.48
C ALA A 27 -9.91 -29.25 -10.77
N VAL A 28 -10.25 -30.07 -11.75
CA VAL A 28 -10.73 -29.60 -13.07
C VAL A 28 -12.16 -30.04 -13.31
N ASP A 29 -12.49 -31.28 -12.99
CA ASP A 29 -13.80 -31.90 -13.20
C ASP A 29 -14.47 -32.17 -11.85
N THR A 30 -15.75 -31.83 -11.75
CA THR A 30 -16.57 -32.05 -10.54
C THR A 30 -16.71 -33.52 -10.16
N PHE A 31 -16.60 -34.44 -11.12
CA PHE A 31 -16.77 -35.88 -10.97
C PHE A 31 -15.46 -36.65 -10.95
N GLN A 32 -14.31 -35.98 -11.08
CA GLN A 32 -13.00 -36.63 -10.99
C GLN A 32 -12.66 -36.92 -9.53
N GLU A 33 -12.61 -38.18 -9.17
CA GLU A 33 -12.14 -38.63 -7.85
C GLU A 33 -10.62 -38.46 -7.74
N ILE A 34 -10.15 -37.53 -6.93
CA ILE A 34 -8.71 -37.38 -6.58
C ILE A 34 -8.39 -38.13 -5.30
N LYS A 35 -9.36 -38.23 -4.38
CA LYS A 35 -9.27 -39.04 -3.15
C LYS A 35 -10.55 -39.82 -2.94
N VAL A 36 -10.39 -41.08 -2.52
CA VAL A 36 -11.50 -41.97 -2.19
C VAL A 36 -12.33 -41.36 -1.05
N HIS A 37 -13.64 -41.22 -1.26
CA HIS A 37 -14.64 -40.69 -0.32
C HIS A 37 -14.60 -39.18 -0.04
N GLU A 38 -13.94 -38.35 -0.86
CA GLU A 38 -13.94 -36.88 -0.67
C GLU A 38 -14.69 -36.19 -1.82
N ILE A 39 -15.76 -35.44 -1.48
CA ILE A 39 -16.45 -34.56 -2.44
C ILE A 39 -15.60 -33.32 -2.62
N GLN A 40 -14.93 -33.24 -3.75
CA GLN A 40 -13.81 -32.31 -3.97
C GLN A 40 -14.18 -30.83 -3.86
N HIS A 41 -15.26 -30.39 -4.49
CA HIS A 41 -15.71 -28.99 -4.40
C HIS A 41 -16.11 -28.58 -2.97
N ILE A 42 -16.65 -29.51 -2.16
CA ILE A 42 -16.96 -29.25 -0.76
C ILE A 42 -15.67 -29.13 0.07
N SER A 43 -14.74 -30.07 -0.13
CA SER A 43 -13.47 -30.07 0.58
C SER A 43 -12.66 -28.80 0.30
N LEU A 44 -12.57 -28.38 -0.97
CA LEU A 44 -11.91 -27.14 -1.36
C LEU A 44 -12.58 -25.91 -0.73
N ALA A 45 -13.91 -25.83 -0.76
CA ALA A 45 -14.66 -24.74 -0.17
C ALA A 45 -14.49 -24.65 1.36
N GLN A 46 -14.44 -25.78 2.06
CA GLN A 46 -14.28 -25.84 3.52
C GLN A 46 -12.86 -25.52 3.99
N ARG A 47 -11.84 -25.86 3.17
CA ARG A 47 -10.43 -25.62 3.50
C ARG A 47 -9.93 -24.24 3.12
N ALA A 48 -10.70 -23.49 2.33
CA ALA A 48 -10.31 -22.16 1.89
C ALA A 48 -10.39 -21.13 3.01
N ASP A 49 -9.30 -20.46 3.32
CA ASP A 49 -9.28 -19.25 4.15
C ASP A 49 -9.76 -18.05 3.34
N LEU A 50 -9.46 -18.04 2.02
CA LEU A 50 -9.88 -17.08 1.03
C LEU A 50 -9.91 -17.74 -0.35
N MET A 51 -10.88 -17.38 -1.19
CA MET A 51 -10.95 -17.82 -2.57
C MET A 51 -10.70 -16.66 -3.52
N LEU A 52 -9.65 -16.77 -4.35
CA LEU A 52 -9.32 -15.80 -5.39
C LEU A 52 -9.65 -16.36 -6.77
N ILE A 53 -10.43 -15.63 -7.56
CA ILE A 53 -10.73 -15.95 -8.96
C ILE A 53 -9.91 -14.98 -9.84
N ALA A 54 -8.80 -15.46 -10.39
CA ALA A 54 -7.85 -14.66 -11.18
C ALA A 54 -7.28 -15.46 -12.38
N PRO A 55 -7.57 -15.07 -13.59
CA PRO A 55 -8.49 -14.02 -14.02
C PRO A 55 -9.97 -14.42 -13.88
N ALA A 56 -10.84 -13.45 -13.58
CA ALA A 56 -12.29 -13.63 -13.60
C ALA A 56 -12.90 -13.10 -14.90
N THR A 57 -13.45 -14.00 -15.69
CA THR A 57 -14.14 -13.65 -16.95
C THR A 57 -15.57 -13.18 -16.69
N ALA A 58 -16.19 -12.48 -17.68
CA ALA A 58 -17.60 -12.13 -17.63
C ALA A 58 -18.52 -13.36 -17.42
N ASN A 59 -18.11 -14.52 -17.96
CA ASN A 59 -18.84 -15.77 -17.81
C ASN A 59 -18.96 -16.20 -16.35
N ILE A 60 -17.83 -16.31 -15.64
CA ILE A 60 -17.83 -16.76 -14.23
C ILE A 60 -18.54 -15.72 -13.32
N ILE A 61 -18.34 -14.42 -13.57
CA ILE A 61 -19.04 -13.34 -12.85
C ILE A 61 -20.56 -13.49 -13.06
N GLY A 62 -21.00 -13.69 -14.31
CA GLY A 62 -22.41 -13.87 -14.66
C GLY A 62 -23.01 -15.13 -14.03
N LYS A 63 -22.32 -16.26 -14.06
CA LYS A 63 -22.74 -17.52 -13.42
C LYS A 63 -22.95 -17.32 -11.93
N VAL A 64 -21.95 -16.83 -11.22
CA VAL A 64 -22.02 -16.66 -9.75
C VAL A 64 -23.09 -15.64 -9.37
N ALA A 65 -23.23 -14.53 -10.09
CA ALA A 65 -24.27 -13.53 -9.83
C ALA A 65 -25.71 -14.07 -9.96
N ASN A 66 -25.87 -15.14 -10.73
CA ASN A 66 -27.19 -15.75 -10.96
C ASN A 66 -27.31 -17.16 -10.32
N GLY A 67 -26.37 -17.56 -9.47
CA GLY A 67 -26.45 -18.82 -8.73
C GLY A 67 -26.25 -20.08 -9.59
N ILE A 68 -25.60 -19.95 -10.75
CA ILE A 68 -25.32 -21.08 -11.64
C ILE A 68 -24.06 -21.79 -11.15
N ALA A 69 -24.20 -23.09 -10.88
CA ALA A 69 -23.16 -23.97 -10.36
C ALA A 69 -23.07 -25.24 -11.22
N ASP A 70 -22.61 -25.06 -12.46
CA ASP A 70 -22.60 -26.11 -13.50
C ASP A 70 -21.17 -26.59 -13.85
N ASP A 71 -20.17 -26.07 -13.16
CA ASP A 71 -18.76 -26.48 -13.27
C ASP A 71 -18.08 -26.51 -11.91
N MET A 72 -16.85 -27.06 -11.88
CA MET A 72 -16.08 -27.23 -10.65
C MET A 72 -15.87 -25.94 -9.87
N LEU A 73 -15.54 -24.86 -10.58
CA LEU A 73 -15.26 -23.55 -9.95
C LEU A 73 -16.54 -22.91 -9.41
N SER A 74 -17.58 -22.81 -10.22
CA SER A 74 -18.86 -22.21 -9.82
C SER A 74 -19.51 -22.97 -8.68
N THR A 75 -19.45 -24.31 -8.68
CA THR A 75 -19.93 -25.16 -7.59
C THR A 75 -19.13 -24.94 -6.29
N THR A 76 -17.80 -24.84 -6.40
CA THR A 76 -16.94 -24.57 -5.23
C THR A 76 -17.23 -23.20 -4.62
N ILE A 77 -17.42 -22.17 -5.47
CA ILE A 77 -17.76 -20.82 -5.01
C ILE A 77 -19.10 -20.81 -4.26
N MET A 78 -20.12 -21.51 -4.75
CA MET A 78 -21.42 -21.60 -4.09
C MET A 78 -21.36 -22.31 -2.74
N ALA A 79 -20.43 -23.22 -2.55
CA ALA A 79 -20.22 -23.93 -1.29
C ALA A 79 -19.29 -23.19 -0.31
N CYS A 80 -18.59 -22.16 -0.76
CA CYS A 80 -17.57 -21.44 0.00
C CYS A 80 -18.22 -20.50 1.02
N LYS A 81 -17.75 -20.56 2.29
CA LYS A 81 -18.12 -19.63 3.35
C LYS A 81 -17.09 -18.51 3.56
N SER A 82 -15.88 -18.74 3.10
CA SER A 82 -14.79 -17.78 3.21
C SER A 82 -14.95 -16.65 2.21
N LYS A 83 -14.21 -15.57 2.40
CA LYS A 83 -14.18 -14.43 1.48
C LYS A 83 -13.82 -14.87 0.06
N VAL A 84 -14.60 -14.44 -0.90
CA VAL A 84 -14.34 -14.67 -2.33
C VAL A 84 -14.01 -13.34 -2.98
N ILE A 85 -12.90 -13.30 -3.75
CA ILE A 85 -12.42 -12.10 -4.45
C ILE A 85 -12.27 -12.40 -5.92
N PHE A 86 -12.81 -11.52 -6.76
CA PHE A 86 -12.69 -11.58 -8.21
C PHE A 86 -11.65 -10.57 -8.69
N ALA A 87 -10.74 -11.00 -9.57
CA ALA A 87 -9.86 -10.13 -10.35
C ALA A 87 -10.31 -10.18 -11.83
N PRO A 88 -11.17 -9.26 -12.26
CA PRO A 88 -11.72 -9.28 -13.62
C PRO A 88 -10.64 -9.10 -14.69
N ALA A 89 -10.78 -9.88 -15.79
CA ALA A 89 -10.00 -9.67 -17.00
C ALA A 89 -10.84 -10.04 -18.22
N MET A 90 -11.09 -9.05 -19.10
CA MET A 90 -11.89 -9.22 -20.33
C MET A 90 -11.67 -8.03 -21.27
N ASN A 91 -12.22 -8.11 -22.48
CA ASN A 91 -12.25 -6.97 -23.40
C ASN A 91 -12.97 -5.77 -22.77
N THR A 92 -12.56 -4.54 -23.11
CA THR A 92 -13.12 -3.29 -22.56
C THR A 92 -14.64 -3.22 -22.75
N ASN A 93 -15.14 -3.50 -23.95
CA ASN A 93 -16.59 -3.45 -24.24
C ASN A 93 -17.36 -4.49 -23.41
N MET A 94 -16.73 -5.64 -23.09
CA MET A 94 -17.34 -6.63 -22.19
C MET A 94 -17.36 -6.12 -20.75
N TYR A 95 -16.27 -5.51 -20.29
CA TYR A 95 -16.20 -4.98 -18.93
C TYR A 95 -17.18 -3.81 -18.72
N GLU A 96 -17.26 -2.90 -19.68
CA GLU A 96 -18.17 -1.75 -19.65
C GLU A 96 -19.63 -2.10 -19.95
N ASN A 97 -19.90 -3.35 -20.38
CA ASN A 97 -21.26 -3.79 -20.65
C ASN A 97 -22.12 -3.71 -19.38
N ARG A 98 -23.28 -3.05 -19.48
CA ARG A 98 -24.18 -2.82 -18.36
C ARG A 98 -24.54 -4.10 -17.60
N ILE A 99 -24.78 -5.20 -18.32
CA ILE A 99 -25.14 -6.49 -17.70
C ILE A 99 -23.96 -6.98 -16.83
N VAL A 100 -22.72 -6.83 -17.29
CA VAL A 100 -21.53 -7.22 -16.52
C VAL A 100 -21.36 -6.33 -15.30
N GLN A 101 -21.54 -5.01 -15.45
CA GLN A 101 -21.46 -4.07 -14.33
C GLN A 101 -22.57 -4.32 -13.30
N ASP A 102 -23.81 -4.56 -13.75
CA ASP A 102 -24.93 -4.91 -12.86
C ASP A 102 -24.64 -6.22 -12.07
N ASN A 103 -24.02 -7.22 -12.70
CA ASN A 103 -23.60 -8.44 -12.03
C ASN A 103 -22.49 -8.20 -11.02
N ILE A 104 -21.51 -7.34 -11.31
CA ILE A 104 -20.43 -6.95 -10.39
C ILE A 104 -21.02 -6.27 -9.16
N GLU A 105 -21.88 -5.26 -9.37
CA GLU A 105 -22.52 -4.54 -8.25
C GLU A 105 -23.42 -5.45 -7.42
N LYS A 106 -24.15 -6.36 -8.04
CA LYS A 106 -24.95 -7.38 -7.34
C LYS A 106 -24.08 -8.26 -6.44
N LEU A 107 -22.95 -8.74 -6.95
CA LEU A 107 -22.01 -9.55 -6.18
C LEU A 107 -21.34 -8.74 -5.06
N LYS A 108 -20.96 -7.48 -5.28
CA LYS A 108 -20.48 -6.58 -4.24
C LYS A 108 -21.51 -6.44 -3.12
N GLY A 109 -22.78 -6.28 -3.48
CA GLY A 109 -23.90 -6.23 -2.52
C GLY A 109 -24.07 -7.51 -1.70
N TYR A 110 -23.63 -8.66 -2.17
CA TYR A 110 -23.59 -9.92 -1.44
C TYR A 110 -22.30 -10.14 -0.62
N GLY A 111 -21.39 -9.16 -0.63
CA GLY A 111 -20.14 -9.21 0.13
C GLY A 111 -18.95 -9.82 -0.61
N TYR A 112 -19.07 -10.11 -1.91
CA TYR A 112 -17.93 -10.53 -2.72
C TYR A 112 -16.95 -9.38 -2.95
N GLY A 113 -15.65 -9.65 -2.89
CA GLY A 113 -14.59 -8.67 -3.17
C GLY A 113 -14.28 -8.57 -4.66
N PHE A 114 -13.87 -7.38 -5.09
CA PHE A 114 -13.39 -7.15 -6.45
C PHE A 114 -12.07 -6.38 -6.42
N ILE A 115 -11.15 -6.77 -7.31
CA ILE A 115 -9.92 -6.03 -7.59
C ILE A 115 -10.14 -5.36 -8.94
N GLU A 116 -10.06 -4.03 -8.98
CA GLU A 116 -10.32 -3.26 -10.21
C GLU A 116 -9.32 -3.65 -11.31
N PRO A 117 -9.79 -3.91 -12.54
CA PRO A 117 -8.90 -4.26 -13.64
C PRO A 117 -8.01 -3.08 -14.02
N GLY A 118 -6.81 -3.38 -14.49
CA GLY A 118 -5.88 -2.40 -15.01
C GLY A 118 -6.33 -1.81 -16.35
N SER A 119 -5.77 -0.65 -16.70
CA SER A 119 -5.91 -0.03 -18.02
C SER A 119 -4.65 -0.28 -18.84
N GLY A 120 -4.80 -0.48 -20.16
CA GLY A 120 -3.65 -0.66 -21.05
C GLY A 120 -4.02 -1.42 -22.32
N ARG A 121 -2.99 -1.91 -23.03
CA ARG A 121 -3.17 -2.70 -24.24
C ARG A 121 -3.67 -4.11 -23.89
N LEU A 122 -4.80 -4.47 -24.45
CA LEU A 122 -5.44 -5.78 -24.30
C LEU A 122 -4.94 -6.79 -25.33
N ALA A 123 -5.19 -8.07 -25.11
CA ALA A 123 -4.80 -9.15 -26.03
C ALA A 123 -5.42 -9.02 -27.43
N CYS A 124 -6.60 -8.37 -27.55
CA CYS A 124 -7.24 -8.05 -28.83
C CYS A 124 -6.61 -6.86 -29.57
N GLY A 125 -5.64 -6.15 -28.95
CA GLY A 125 -4.97 -4.98 -29.52
C GLY A 125 -5.58 -3.63 -29.11
N ASP A 126 -6.78 -3.62 -28.54
CA ASP A 126 -7.45 -2.42 -28.04
C ASP A 126 -6.72 -1.84 -26.81
N ILE A 127 -6.93 -0.56 -26.56
CA ILE A 127 -6.44 0.12 -25.36
C ILE A 127 -7.63 0.56 -24.52
N GLY A 128 -7.70 0.10 -23.27
CA GLY A 128 -8.79 0.44 -22.37
C GLY A 128 -8.72 -0.29 -21.04
N VAL A 129 -9.78 -0.18 -20.25
CA VAL A 129 -9.96 -0.89 -18.99
C VAL A 129 -10.35 -2.34 -19.26
N GLY A 130 -9.83 -3.29 -18.47
CA GLY A 130 -10.17 -4.72 -18.62
C GLY A 130 -8.98 -5.65 -18.62
N LYS A 131 -7.76 -5.11 -18.56
CA LYS A 131 -6.54 -5.91 -18.31
C LYS A 131 -6.57 -6.45 -16.87
N LEU A 132 -6.12 -7.70 -16.67
CA LEU A 132 -5.89 -8.21 -15.31
C LEU A 132 -5.06 -7.21 -14.51
N ALA A 133 -5.47 -6.92 -13.27
CA ALA A 133 -4.67 -6.13 -12.34
C ALA A 133 -3.25 -6.67 -12.23
N ASP A 134 -2.29 -5.84 -11.89
CA ASP A 134 -0.91 -6.30 -11.73
C ASP A 134 -0.84 -7.35 -10.63
N VAL A 135 -0.03 -8.38 -10.83
CA VAL A 135 0.07 -9.54 -9.91
C VAL A 135 0.43 -9.10 -8.49
N SER A 136 1.29 -8.09 -8.36
CA SER A 136 1.63 -7.49 -7.06
C SER A 136 0.41 -6.93 -6.33
N ASP A 137 -0.48 -6.23 -7.04
CA ASP A 137 -1.70 -5.65 -6.46
C ASP A 137 -2.69 -6.76 -6.03
N ILE A 138 -2.78 -7.83 -6.82
CA ILE A 138 -3.62 -8.99 -6.49
C ILE A 138 -3.11 -9.69 -5.24
N VAL A 139 -1.80 -9.94 -5.16
CA VAL A 139 -1.17 -10.58 -3.99
C VAL A 139 -1.32 -9.69 -2.75
N GLU A 140 -1.05 -8.40 -2.87
CA GLU A 140 -1.25 -7.45 -1.77
C GLU A 140 -2.69 -7.48 -1.24
N ARG A 141 -3.68 -7.44 -2.13
CA ARG A 141 -5.09 -7.49 -1.74
C ARG A 141 -5.45 -8.79 -1.01
N VAL A 142 -4.95 -9.93 -1.48
CA VAL A 142 -5.17 -11.24 -0.84
C VAL A 142 -4.55 -11.29 0.54
N LEU A 143 -3.30 -10.80 0.70
CA LEU A 143 -2.63 -10.76 1.99
C LEU A 143 -3.37 -9.88 3.00
N VAL A 144 -3.83 -8.69 2.59
CA VAL A 144 -4.65 -7.80 3.44
C VAL A 144 -5.91 -8.50 3.94
N GLU A 145 -6.61 -9.24 3.07
CA GLU A 145 -7.83 -9.95 3.46
C GLU A 145 -7.54 -11.17 4.36
N LEU A 146 -6.42 -11.87 4.15
CA LEU A 146 -6.02 -13.01 4.97
C LEU A 146 -5.49 -12.60 6.35
N GLU A 147 -4.83 -11.45 6.45
CA GLU A 147 -4.33 -10.92 7.71
C GLU A 147 -5.46 -10.50 8.66
N ASN A 148 -6.70 -10.49 8.18
CA ASN A 148 -7.91 -10.13 8.95
C ASN A 148 -7.67 -8.86 9.81
N LYS A 149 -7.05 -7.84 9.19
CA LYS A 149 -6.66 -6.61 9.88
C LYS A 149 -7.89 -5.96 10.48
N GLU A 150 -7.81 -5.69 11.77
CA GLU A 150 -8.83 -4.94 12.47
C GLU A 150 -9.03 -3.59 11.75
N GLN A 151 -10.27 -3.30 11.39
CA GLN A 151 -10.66 -2.04 10.76
C GLN A 151 -10.90 -0.96 11.83
N ASP A 152 -9.95 -0.83 12.75
CA ASP A 152 -10.05 0.00 13.96
C ASP A 152 -9.76 1.49 13.70
N LEU A 153 -9.31 1.84 12.48
CA LEU A 153 -9.07 3.21 12.05
C LEU A 153 -10.16 3.77 11.10
N ILE A 154 -11.29 3.06 10.92
CA ILE A 154 -12.42 3.59 10.14
C ILE A 154 -12.90 4.93 10.72
N GLY A 155 -13.03 5.93 9.83
CA GLY A 155 -13.46 7.29 10.20
C GLY A 155 -12.37 8.14 10.86
N LYS A 156 -11.13 7.63 10.95
CA LYS A 156 -9.97 8.40 11.40
C LYS A 156 -9.19 8.97 10.24
N LYS A 157 -8.79 10.22 10.34
CA LYS A 157 -7.86 10.86 9.40
C LYS A 157 -6.45 10.80 9.95
N VAL A 158 -5.53 10.18 9.20
CA VAL A 158 -4.13 10.00 9.59
C VAL A 158 -3.23 10.78 8.65
N LEU A 159 -2.48 11.75 9.20
CA LEU A 159 -1.51 12.56 8.48
C LEU A 159 -0.10 12.05 8.74
N ILE A 160 0.63 11.73 7.69
CA ILE A 160 1.96 11.11 7.80
C ILE A 160 2.96 11.90 6.96
N SER A 161 4.14 12.18 7.52
CA SER A 161 5.26 12.67 6.72
C SER A 161 6.28 11.58 6.47
N ALA A 162 6.87 11.52 5.27
CA ALA A 162 7.85 10.50 4.89
C ALA A 162 8.99 11.08 4.03
N GLY A 163 10.09 10.33 3.96
CA GLY A 163 11.24 10.68 3.14
C GLY A 163 12.12 11.78 3.74
N PRO A 164 13.21 12.14 3.05
CA PRO A 164 14.05 13.27 3.44
C PRO A 164 13.47 14.58 2.93
N THR A 165 13.97 15.70 3.45
CA THR A 165 13.87 17.00 2.79
C THR A 165 15.24 17.39 2.23
N ILE A 166 15.24 18.28 1.24
CA ILE A 166 16.45 18.88 0.72
C ILE A 166 16.59 20.32 1.22
N ALA A 167 17.81 20.72 1.53
CA ALA A 167 18.18 22.10 1.84
C ALA A 167 19.09 22.59 0.69
N PRO A 168 18.55 23.34 -0.29
CA PRO A 168 19.30 23.73 -1.49
C PRO A 168 20.40 24.71 -1.16
N ILE A 169 21.55 24.54 -1.80
CA ILE A 169 22.72 25.42 -1.74
C ILE A 169 22.74 26.31 -2.97
N ASP A 170 22.55 25.69 -4.13
CA ASP A 170 22.46 26.33 -5.45
C ASP A 170 21.51 25.48 -6.33
N PRO A 171 21.22 25.81 -7.59
CA PRO A 171 20.32 25.01 -8.45
C PRO A 171 20.77 23.56 -8.70
N VAL A 172 21.99 23.20 -8.30
CA VAL A 172 22.57 21.87 -8.57
C VAL A 172 22.85 21.07 -7.30
N ARG A 173 23.21 21.75 -6.19
CA ARG A 173 23.68 21.13 -4.96
C ARG A 173 22.71 21.38 -3.82
N PHE A 174 22.60 20.39 -2.94
CA PHE A 174 21.76 20.46 -1.75
C PHE A 174 22.32 19.58 -0.64
N ILE A 175 21.90 19.83 0.58
CA ILE A 175 22.10 18.97 1.74
C ILE A 175 20.83 18.17 1.93
N THR A 176 20.95 16.89 2.28
CA THR A 176 19.82 16.01 2.57
C THR A 176 20.20 14.91 3.56
N ASN A 177 19.23 14.25 4.13
CA ASN A 177 19.39 13.07 4.97
C ASN A 177 19.33 11.78 4.14
N ARG A 178 19.93 10.69 4.64
CA ARG A 178 19.96 9.38 3.96
C ARG A 178 18.64 8.60 4.07
N SER A 179 17.53 9.24 4.39
CA SER A 179 16.23 8.58 4.51
C SER A 179 15.73 8.10 3.14
N THR A 180 15.23 6.87 3.09
CA THR A 180 14.60 6.29 1.91
C THR A 180 13.09 6.55 1.85
N GLY A 181 12.48 6.92 2.97
CA GLY A 181 11.03 7.09 3.11
C GLY A 181 10.27 5.79 3.39
N LYS A 182 10.90 4.62 3.32
CA LYS A 182 10.23 3.30 3.49
C LYS A 182 9.34 3.25 4.75
N MET A 183 9.83 3.64 5.90
CA MET A 183 9.11 3.62 7.18
C MET A 183 7.77 4.39 7.07
N GLY A 184 7.79 5.64 6.61
CA GLY A 184 6.59 6.45 6.50
C GLY A 184 5.60 5.90 5.47
N TYR A 185 6.09 5.34 4.37
CA TYR A 185 5.26 4.65 3.37
C TYR A 185 4.62 3.38 3.92
N SER A 186 5.36 2.57 4.70
CA SER A 186 4.82 1.37 5.35
C SER A 186 3.75 1.71 6.37
N ILE A 187 3.95 2.75 7.18
CA ILE A 187 2.96 3.26 8.14
C ILE A 187 1.70 3.76 7.40
N ALA A 188 1.88 4.48 6.29
CA ALA A 188 0.77 5.00 5.50
C ALA A 188 -0.07 3.86 4.88
N LYS A 189 0.60 2.82 4.38
CA LYS A 189 -0.04 1.62 3.86
C LYS A 189 -0.82 0.89 4.96
N GLU A 190 -0.21 0.67 6.12
CA GLU A 190 -0.84 0.02 7.26
C GLU A 190 -2.07 0.78 7.76
N ALA A 191 -1.98 2.10 7.90
CA ALA A 191 -3.10 2.92 8.32
C ALA A 191 -4.27 2.86 7.32
N ARG A 192 -4.00 2.90 6.00
CA ARG A 192 -5.00 2.69 4.95
C ARG A 192 -5.66 1.31 5.06
N ASP A 193 -4.86 0.26 5.24
CA ASP A 193 -5.33 -1.12 5.29
C ASP A 193 -6.19 -1.38 6.55
N ARG A 194 -6.02 -0.57 7.59
CA ARG A 194 -6.86 -0.52 8.80
C ARG A 194 -8.06 0.43 8.69
N GLY A 195 -8.33 0.96 7.49
CA GLY A 195 -9.52 1.75 7.18
C GLY A 195 -9.42 3.26 7.40
N ALA A 196 -8.22 3.81 7.63
CA ALA A 196 -8.03 5.24 7.80
C ALA A 196 -8.14 6.02 6.47
N ASP A 197 -8.61 7.28 6.56
CA ASP A 197 -8.36 8.29 5.53
C ASP A 197 -6.94 8.84 5.69
N VAL A 198 -6.04 8.49 4.76
CA VAL A 198 -4.61 8.77 4.90
C VAL A 198 -4.17 9.90 3.97
N VAL A 199 -3.46 10.87 4.54
CA VAL A 199 -2.71 11.89 3.81
C VAL A 199 -1.22 11.69 4.06
N LEU A 200 -0.46 11.45 2.99
CA LEU A 200 0.99 11.27 3.02
C LEU A 200 1.69 12.49 2.44
N VAL A 201 2.45 13.22 3.27
CA VAL A 201 3.35 14.31 2.82
C VAL A 201 4.73 13.70 2.61
N SER A 202 5.15 13.60 1.35
CA SER A 202 6.39 12.89 0.99
C SER A 202 7.44 13.83 0.42
N GLY A 203 8.61 13.84 1.06
CA GLY A 203 9.84 14.35 0.46
C GLY A 203 10.30 13.48 -0.73
N PRO A 204 11.44 13.81 -1.37
CA PRO A 204 11.96 13.07 -2.52
C PRO A 204 12.25 11.61 -2.18
N THR A 205 11.58 10.68 -2.85
CA THR A 205 11.81 9.23 -2.74
C THR A 205 11.64 8.57 -4.10
N ASN A 206 12.22 7.37 -4.26
CA ASN A 206 12.02 6.52 -5.44
C ASN A 206 10.89 5.48 -5.21
N LEU A 207 10.13 5.61 -4.11
CA LEU A 207 9.06 4.69 -3.80
C LEU A 207 7.83 4.96 -4.69
N PRO A 208 7.14 3.91 -5.14
CA PRO A 208 5.91 4.07 -5.91
C PRO A 208 4.82 4.74 -5.07
N GLN A 209 3.92 5.43 -5.75
CA GLN A 209 2.75 6.01 -5.08
C GLN A 209 1.83 4.90 -4.59
N ILE A 210 1.35 5.03 -3.35
CA ILE A 210 0.43 4.07 -2.75
C ILE A 210 -0.99 4.36 -3.24
N LYS A 211 -1.65 3.37 -3.82
CA LYS A 211 -3.05 3.50 -4.28
C LYS A 211 -3.97 3.74 -3.08
N GLY A 212 -4.98 4.58 -3.26
CA GLY A 212 -5.95 4.89 -2.21
C GLY A 212 -5.47 5.85 -1.12
N ILE A 213 -4.29 6.49 -1.29
CA ILE A 213 -3.74 7.47 -0.37
C ILE A 213 -3.54 8.82 -1.09
N LYS A 214 -4.04 9.90 -0.48
CA LYS A 214 -3.73 11.27 -0.92
C LYS A 214 -2.26 11.57 -0.63
N THR A 215 -1.43 11.69 -1.68
CA THR A 215 0.00 11.98 -1.53
C THR A 215 0.31 13.41 -1.97
N ILE A 216 0.91 14.20 -1.07
CA ILE A 216 1.41 15.55 -1.32
C ILE A 216 2.93 15.47 -1.41
N LYS A 217 3.48 15.72 -2.60
CA LYS A 217 4.93 15.73 -2.82
C LYS A 217 5.52 17.09 -2.49
N VAL A 218 6.60 17.09 -1.75
CA VAL A 218 7.34 18.28 -1.30
C VAL A 218 8.84 18.04 -1.45
N ASN A 219 9.63 19.10 -1.51
CA ASN A 219 11.08 18.99 -1.62
C ASN A 219 11.77 19.52 -0.36
N THR A 220 11.40 20.70 0.09
CA THR A 220 12.07 21.41 1.17
C THR A 220 11.39 21.22 2.53
N ASN A 221 12.09 21.57 3.60
CA ASN A 221 11.52 21.55 4.96
C ASN A 221 10.33 22.53 5.07
N GLU A 222 10.43 23.71 4.45
CA GLU A 222 9.36 24.70 4.47
C GLU A 222 8.11 24.23 3.72
N GLU A 223 8.28 23.61 2.53
CA GLU A 223 7.15 23.00 1.81
C GLU A 223 6.49 21.89 2.62
N MET A 224 7.30 21.03 3.26
CA MET A 224 6.78 19.96 4.13
C MET A 224 6.01 20.56 5.33
N LYS A 225 6.53 21.60 5.95
CA LYS A 225 5.87 22.31 7.05
C LYS A 225 4.50 22.85 6.62
N LEU A 226 4.44 23.57 5.51
CA LEU A 226 3.20 24.14 5.00
C LEU A 226 2.18 23.05 4.65
N ALA A 227 2.61 21.97 3.99
CA ALA A 227 1.75 20.85 3.65
C ALA A 227 1.21 20.13 4.90
N MET A 228 2.06 19.89 5.91
CA MET A 228 1.63 19.30 7.17
C MET A 228 0.63 20.20 7.92
N LEU A 229 0.90 21.49 8.00
CA LEU A 229 0.01 22.45 8.69
C LEU A 229 -1.34 22.59 8.01
N SER A 230 -1.41 22.51 6.67
CA SER A 230 -2.67 22.63 5.93
C SER A 230 -3.64 21.47 6.21
N GLU A 231 -3.11 20.27 6.54
CA GLU A 231 -3.91 19.07 6.82
C GLU A 231 -4.08 18.78 8.33
N TYR A 232 -3.35 19.53 9.19
CA TYR A 232 -3.19 19.23 10.61
C TYR A 232 -4.49 19.29 11.41
N ASN A 233 -5.26 20.36 11.24
CA ASN A 233 -6.45 20.63 12.06
C ASN A 233 -7.55 19.58 11.88
N ASP A 234 -7.66 19.03 10.68
CA ASP A 234 -8.65 18.02 10.32
C ASP A 234 -8.19 16.58 10.64
N SER A 235 -6.94 16.41 11.10
CA SER A 235 -6.37 15.09 11.38
C SER A 235 -6.63 14.64 12.82
N ASP A 236 -6.86 13.35 13.01
CA ASP A 236 -6.98 12.71 14.33
C ASP A 236 -5.61 12.23 14.82
N ILE A 237 -4.81 11.66 13.92
CA ILE A 237 -3.48 11.11 14.23
C ILE A 237 -2.47 11.75 13.28
N VAL A 238 -1.35 12.21 13.81
CA VAL A 238 -0.27 12.82 13.04
C VAL A 238 1.04 12.13 13.34
N ILE A 239 1.67 11.57 12.31
CA ILE A 239 2.91 10.78 12.44
C ILE A 239 4.01 11.45 11.64
N LYS A 240 4.99 12.02 12.34
CA LYS A 240 6.11 12.72 11.74
C LYS A 240 7.31 11.78 11.64
N SER A 241 7.39 10.97 10.56
CA SER A 241 8.49 10.04 10.31
C SER A 241 9.53 10.55 9.29
N ALA A 242 9.26 11.65 8.61
CA ALA A 242 10.20 12.27 7.68
C ALA A 242 11.50 12.70 8.36
N ALA A 243 12.63 12.46 7.70
CA ALA A 243 13.95 12.91 8.12
C ALA A 243 14.21 14.33 7.55
N VAL A 244 13.75 15.35 8.26
CA VAL A 244 14.00 16.74 7.89
C VAL A 244 15.40 17.18 8.29
N ALA A 245 15.98 18.11 7.55
CA ALA A 245 17.26 18.70 7.89
C ALA A 245 17.06 19.74 9.02
N ASP A 246 17.82 19.61 10.11
CA ASP A 246 17.81 20.58 11.22
C ASP A 246 18.54 21.88 10.85
N TYR A 247 19.36 21.85 9.82
CA TYR A 247 20.16 22.96 9.33
C TYR A 247 20.01 23.12 7.83
N LYS A 248 20.04 24.37 7.38
CA LYS A 248 20.06 24.74 5.97
C LYS A 248 21.18 25.76 5.69
N PRO A 249 21.63 25.93 4.43
CA PRO A 249 22.52 27.03 4.07
C PRO A 249 21.95 28.37 4.51
N LEU A 250 22.82 29.23 5.07
CA LEU A 250 22.43 30.59 5.47
C LEU A 250 21.97 31.38 4.27
N GLU A 251 22.63 31.22 3.13
CA GLU A 251 22.33 31.88 1.87
C GLU A 251 22.15 30.85 0.77
N TYR A 252 21.14 31.03 -0.08
CA TYR A 252 20.93 30.29 -1.32
C TYR A 252 21.51 31.07 -2.49
N SER A 253 22.29 30.40 -3.35
CA SER A 253 22.79 30.99 -4.57
C SER A 253 21.86 30.70 -5.74
N GLU A 254 21.32 31.73 -6.40
CA GLU A 254 20.48 31.58 -7.60
C GLU A 254 21.23 31.00 -8.80
N GLN A 255 22.57 31.11 -8.79
CA GLN A 255 23.42 30.55 -9.83
C GLN A 255 24.31 29.46 -9.29
N LYS A 256 24.62 28.47 -10.13
CA LYS A 256 25.58 27.42 -9.80
C LYS A 256 26.91 28.04 -9.36
N ILE A 257 27.33 27.76 -8.13
CA ILE A 257 28.60 28.18 -7.57
C ILE A 257 29.73 27.55 -8.39
N LYS A 258 30.55 28.36 -9.03
CA LYS A 258 31.68 27.89 -9.82
C LYS A 258 32.83 27.47 -8.93
N LYS A 259 33.60 26.47 -9.39
CA LYS A 259 34.85 26.06 -8.73
C LYS A 259 35.84 27.22 -8.70
N SER A 260 36.33 27.56 -7.52
CA SER A 260 37.43 28.53 -7.30
C SER A 260 38.69 27.81 -6.85
N GLU A 261 39.82 28.51 -6.86
CA GLU A 261 41.04 28.03 -6.21
C GLU A 261 40.89 28.16 -4.69
N GLY A 262 41.06 27.05 -3.97
CA GLY A 262 40.97 26.99 -2.51
C GLY A 262 39.68 26.35 -1.97
N ASP A 263 39.60 26.31 -0.66
CA ASP A 263 38.47 25.70 0.08
C ASP A 263 37.23 26.59 0.03
N TRP A 264 36.07 25.94 0.05
CA TRP A 264 34.79 26.62 0.12
C TRP A 264 34.14 26.33 1.47
N ASN A 265 33.83 27.38 2.24
CA ASN A 265 33.17 27.29 3.52
C ASN A 265 31.66 27.50 3.36
N LEU A 266 30.87 26.52 3.78
CA LEU A 266 29.41 26.62 3.78
C LEU A 266 28.92 26.94 5.18
N VAL A 267 28.32 28.12 5.36
CA VAL A 267 27.73 28.53 6.63
C VAL A 267 26.31 28.01 6.69
N LEU A 268 25.98 27.33 7.80
CA LEU A 268 24.66 26.76 8.05
C LEU A 268 23.91 27.53 9.14
N THR A 269 22.59 27.68 8.96
CA THR A 269 21.66 28.20 9.97
C THR A 269 20.66 27.14 10.35
N ARG A 270 20.02 27.27 11.51
CA ARG A 270 18.94 26.37 11.94
C ARG A 270 17.74 26.50 11.02
N ASP A 271 17.12 25.37 10.69
CA ASP A 271 15.85 25.34 9.98
C ASP A 271 14.67 25.17 10.96
N SER A 272 13.44 25.29 10.46
CA SER A 272 12.23 25.18 11.26
C SER A 272 12.01 23.77 11.80
N ASP A 273 11.65 23.65 13.08
CA ASP A 273 11.30 22.37 13.73
C ASP A 273 9.79 22.13 13.56
N ILE A 274 9.43 21.40 12.50
CA ILE A 274 8.03 21.09 12.18
C ILE A 274 7.34 20.39 13.35
N LEU A 275 7.98 19.40 13.97
CA LEU A 275 7.38 18.59 15.02
C LEU A 275 7.09 19.43 16.27
N ARG A 276 7.95 20.38 16.60
CA ARG A 276 7.74 21.35 17.68
C ARG A 276 6.54 22.25 17.38
N GLU A 277 6.45 22.78 16.17
CA GLU A 277 5.34 23.66 15.77
C GLU A 277 4.00 22.93 15.79
N LEU A 278 3.95 21.67 15.34
CA LEU A 278 2.76 20.81 15.44
C LEU A 278 2.35 20.59 16.90
N GLY A 279 3.32 20.36 17.81
CA GLY A 279 3.06 20.19 19.23
C GLY A 279 2.55 21.45 19.92
N GLU A 280 3.03 22.63 19.53
CA GLU A 280 2.54 23.93 20.02
C GLU A 280 1.09 24.21 19.57
N ARG A 281 0.68 23.71 18.40
CA ARG A 281 -0.66 23.85 17.83
C ARG A 281 -1.63 22.72 18.19
N LYS A 282 -1.16 21.69 18.93
CA LYS A 282 -1.94 20.50 19.25
C LYS A 282 -3.18 20.83 20.08
N ILE A 283 -4.35 20.36 19.63
CA ILE A 283 -5.64 20.49 20.33
C ILE A 283 -6.15 19.09 20.72
N LYS A 284 -6.47 18.25 19.73
CA LYS A 284 -7.05 16.91 19.90
C LYS A 284 -6.23 15.79 19.27
N GLN A 285 -5.24 16.15 18.46
CA GLN A 285 -4.49 15.20 17.66
C GLN A 285 -3.62 14.30 18.54
N ILE A 286 -3.54 13.03 18.18
CA ILE A 286 -2.48 12.13 18.67
C ILE A 286 -1.23 12.42 17.84
N LEU A 287 -0.20 12.99 18.46
CA LEU A 287 1.03 13.37 17.78
C LEU A 287 2.16 12.38 18.08
N VAL A 288 2.66 11.74 17.02
CA VAL A 288 3.73 10.74 17.09
C VAL A 288 4.98 11.26 16.39
N GLY A 289 6.10 11.29 17.13
CA GLY A 289 7.41 11.66 16.60
C GLY A 289 8.30 10.43 16.35
N PHE A 290 9.33 10.61 15.53
CA PHE A 290 10.41 9.64 15.33
C PHE A 290 11.73 10.26 15.75
N ALA A 291 12.58 9.45 16.38
CA ALA A 291 13.93 9.83 16.77
C ALA A 291 14.90 8.75 16.29
N ALA A 292 15.91 9.15 15.54
CA ALA A 292 17.07 8.32 15.21
C ALA A 292 18.19 8.71 16.19
N GLU A 293 18.57 7.79 17.05
CA GLU A 293 19.54 8.03 18.15
C GLU A 293 20.66 7.01 18.08
N SER A 294 21.87 7.47 18.44
CA SER A 294 23.05 6.60 18.54
C SER A 294 23.46 6.29 19.99
N ASN A 295 22.93 7.03 20.96
CA ASN A 295 23.21 6.85 22.39
C ASN A 295 22.05 7.40 23.23
N ASN A 296 21.96 6.97 24.52
CA ASN A 296 20.96 7.43 25.51
C ASN A 296 19.53 7.51 24.97
N ILE A 297 19.12 6.52 24.16
CA ILE A 297 17.89 6.50 23.35
C ILE A 297 16.66 6.83 24.20
N ILE A 298 16.49 6.17 25.37
CA ILE A 298 15.31 6.33 26.23
C ILE A 298 15.25 7.73 26.84
N GLU A 299 16.36 8.25 27.31
CA GLU A 299 16.41 9.56 27.98
C GLU A 299 16.17 10.70 26.97
N ASN A 300 16.81 10.61 25.80
CA ASN A 300 16.61 11.54 24.69
C ASN A 300 15.16 11.52 24.20
N ALA A 301 14.57 10.33 24.07
CA ALA A 301 13.16 10.17 23.67
C ALA A 301 12.21 10.82 24.68
N ARG A 302 12.38 10.57 25.99
CA ARG A 302 11.58 11.19 27.07
C ARG A 302 11.66 12.72 27.04
N THR A 303 12.84 13.25 26.89
CA THR A 303 13.05 14.70 26.79
C THR A 303 12.33 15.30 25.58
N LYS A 304 12.39 14.62 24.42
CA LYS A 304 11.70 15.06 23.19
C LYS A 304 10.18 15.03 23.33
N ILE A 305 9.62 14.00 23.99
CA ILE A 305 8.16 13.91 24.24
C ILE A 305 7.66 15.16 24.96
N HIS A 306 8.28 15.52 26.10
CA HIS A 306 7.86 16.68 26.87
C HIS A 306 8.11 18.00 26.14
N LYS A 307 9.31 18.16 25.55
CA LYS A 307 9.70 19.42 24.89
C LYS A 307 8.86 19.75 23.66
N LYS A 308 8.33 18.73 22.95
CA LYS A 308 7.59 18.88 21.71
C LYS A 308 6.08 18.51 21.85
N ASN A 309 5.61 18.31 23.09
CA ASN A 309 4.20 17.97 23.39
C ASN A 309 3.68 16.75 22.59
N LEU A 310 4.48 15.68 22.52
CA LEU A 310 4.13 14.44 21.81
C LEU A 310 3.34 13.50 22.74
N ASP A 311 2.47 12.68 22.14
CA ASP A 311 1.82 11.57 22.85
C ASP A 311 2.71 10.31 22.80
N TYR A 312 3.38 10.09 21.65
CA TYR A 312 4.28 8.95 21.45
C TYR A 312 5.53 9.36 20.71
N ILE A 313 6.60 8.61 20.92
CA ILE A 313 7.82 8.70 20.14
C ILE A 313 8.32 7.31 19.81
N VAL A 314 8.66 7.08 18.56
CA VAL A 314 9.34 5.88 18.09
C VAL A 314 10.82 6.20 18.03
N ALA A 315 11.60 5.57 18.89
CA ALA A 315 13.06 5.74 18.94
C ALA A 315 13.72 4.58 18.19
N ASN A 316 14.50 4.90 17.17
CA ASN A 316 15.22 3.94 16.35
C ASN A 316 16.72 4.02 16.69
N ASP A 317 17.32 2.88 17.04
CA ASP A 317 18.76 2.75 17.26
C ASP A 317 19.45 2.58 15.90
N ILE A 318 20.13 3.64 15.44
CA ILE A 318 20.84 3.62 14.15
C ILE A 318 22.18 2.86 14.20
N THR A 319 22.59 2.36 15.38
CA THR A 319 23.83 1.60 15.56
C THR A 319 23.63 0.09 15.52
N ALA A 320 22.39 -0.39 15.62
CA ALA A 320 22.06 -1.82 15.54
C ALA A 320 22.18 -2.33 14.09
N ASN A 321 22.70 -3.57 13.94
CA ASN A 321 23.00 -4.16 12.62
C ASN A 321 21.76 -4.32 11.70
N ASP A 322 20.54 -4.37 12.27
CA ASP A 322 19.28 -4.55 11.54
C ASP A 322 18.38 -3.30 11.59
N ALA A 323 18.86 -2.18 12.15
CA ALA A 323 18.11 -0.94 12.28
C ALA A 323 18.88 0.21 11.64
N GLY A 324 18.48 0.66 10.46
CA GLY A 324 19.11 1.77 9.75
C GLY A 324 18.17 2.40 8.73
N PHE A 325 18.61 3.48 8.08
CA PHE A 325 17.91 4.11 6.98
C PHE A 325 17.84 3.13 5.79
N GLY A 326 16.76 2.35 5.67
CA GLY A 326 16.55 1.44 4.55
C GLY A 326 16.33 -0.03 4.90
N SER A 327 16.40 -0.43 6.18
CA SER A 327 15.93 -1.74 6.65
C SER A 327 14.40 -1.86 6.49
N GLU A 328 13.93 -3.08 6.20
CA GLU A 328 12.49 -3.43 6.12
C GLU A 328 11.89 -3.61 7.49
#